data_86935ec13335e6a10f7358304d1ccc04
#
_entry.id   86935ec13335e6a10f7358304d1ccc04
#
_cell.length_a   1.000
_cell.length_b   1.000
_cell.length_c   1.000
_cell.angle_alpha   90.00
_cell.angle_beta   90.00
_cell.angle_gamma   90.00
#
_symmetry.space_group_name_H-M   'P 1'
#
loop_
_entity.id
_entity.type
_entity.pdbx_description
1 polymer ?
#
loop_
_entity_poly.entity_id
_entity_poly.type
_entity_poly.pdbx_seq_one_letter_code
_entity_poly.pdbx_strand_id
1 'polypeptide(L)'
;MTETVVMIDGMMCGMCESHINDVVRKNFNVKKVSSSHSKGRCVILSEEPIDESALRAAINATGYEVKDVTSGPAPEKHGLFGRR
;
A
#
# COMPACT_ATOMS: atom_id res chain seq x y z
N MET A 1 -3.47 5.07 -13.94
CA MET A 1 -2.72 4.66 -12.73
C MET A 1 -3.68 3.94 -11.79
N THR A 2 -3.17 2.97 -11.07
CA THR A 2 -3.99 2.16 -10.18
C THR A 2 -3.63 2.44 -8.73
N GLU A 3 -4.65 2.57 -7.89
CA GLU A 3 -4.45 2.73 -6.45
C GLU A 3 -4.87 1.43 -5.77
N THR A 4 -3.99 0.87 -4.96
CA THR A 4 -4.29 -0.33 -4.19
C THR A 4 -4.26 0.02 -2.72
N VAL A 5 -5.33 -0.29 -2.00
CA VAL A 5 -5.41 -0.04 -0.57
C VAL A 5 -5.39 -1.38 0.15
N VAL A 6 -4.42 -1.56 1.03
CA VAL A 6 -4.24 -2.79 1.77
C VAL A 6 -4.52 -2.53 3.24
N MET A 7 -5.47 -3.24 3.81
CA MET A 7 -5.74 -3.14 5.24
C MET A 7 -4.87 -4.16 5.94
N ILE A 8 -4.09 -3.73 6.92
CA ILE A 8 -3.07 -4.54 7.56
C ILE A 8 -3.24 -4.53 9.07
N ASP A 9 -3.15 -5.72 9.67
CA ASP A 9 -3.19 -5.84 11.11
C ASP A 9 -1.76 -6.04 11.62
N GLY A 10 -1.46 -5.50 12.76
CA GLY A 10 -0.14 -5.66 13.37
C GLY A 10 0.81 -4.50 13.14
N MET A 11 0.40 -3.49 12.39
CA MET A 11 1.23 -2.35 12.13
C MET A 11 1.08 -1.39 13.30
N MET A 12 2.11 -1.26 14.13
CA MET A 12 1.97 -0.58 15.40
C MET A 12 2.69 0.76 15.51
N CYS A 13 3.62 1.06 14.65
CA CYS A 13 4.39 2.30 14.78
C CYS A 13 5.00 2.71 13.45
N GLY A 14 5.70 3.81 13.44
CA GLY A 14 6.31 4.33 12.21
C GLY A 14 7.34 3.40 11.59
N MET A 15 8.04 2.60 12.40
CA MET A 15 8.99 1.65 11.84
C MET A 15 8.27 0.58 11.04
N CYS A 16 7.08 0.19 11.47
CA CYS A 16 6.28 -0.77 10.73
C CYS A 16 5.87 -0.19 9.38
N GLU A 17 5.53 1.09 9.36
CA GLU A 17 5.19 1.77 8.12
C GLU A 17 6.35 1.72 7.14
N SER A 18 7.55 2.04 7.60
CA SER A 18 8.73 2.02 6.74
C SER A 18 9.02 0.62 6.23
N HIS A 19 8.86 -0.38 7.09
CA HIS A 19 9.12 -1.75 6.71
C HIS A 19 8.16 -2.21 5.61
N ILE A 20 6.89 -1.89 5.75
CA ILE A 20 5.90 -2.26 4.74
C ILE A 20 6.17 -1.53 3.43
N ASN A 21 6.50 -0.23 3.50
CA ASN A 21 6.82 0.54 2.31
C ASN A 21 8.01 -0.08 1.56
N ASP A 22 9.03 -0.50 2.29
CA ASP A 22 10.21 -1.11 1.68
C ASP A 22 9.88 -2.45 1.03
N VAL A 23 9.06 -3.26 1.68
CA VAL A 23 8.67 -4.56 1.15
C VAL A 23 7.93 -4.37 -0.17
N VAL A 24 7.01 -3.41 -0.22
CA VAL A 24 6.26 -3.15 -1.43
C VAL A 24 7.19 -2.65 -2.54
N ARG A 25 8.07 -1.70 -2.25
CA ARG A 25 8.96 -1.17 -3.26
C ARG A 25 9.93 -2.23 -3.77
N LYS A 26 10.33 -3.14 -2.91
CA LYS A 26 11.29 -4.13 -3.29
C LYS A 26 10.67 -5.21 -4.16
N ASN A 27 9.44 -5.53 -3.97
CA ASN A 27 8.79 -6.62 -4.68
C ASN A 27 7.93 -6.18 -5.85
N PHE A 28 7.57 -4.92 -5.93
CA PHE A 28 6.67 -4.44 -6.97
C PHE A 28 7.16 -3.12 -7.56
N ASN A 29 6.85 -2.90 -8.81
CA ASN A 29 7.20 -1.64 -9.46
C ASN A 29 6.08 -0.64 -9.20
N VAL A 30 6.28 0.24 -8.23
CA VAL A 30 5.24 1.17 -7.80
C VAL A 30 5.72 2.61 -7.91
N LYS A 31 4.77 3.54 -8.07
CA LYS A 31 5.09 4.95 -8.15
C LYS A 31 5.16 5.56 -6.76
N LYS A 32 4.30 5.14 -5.86
CA LYS A 32 4.27 5.69 -4.53
C LYS A 32 3.66 4.67 -3.59
N VAL A 33 4.14 4.64 -2.36
CA VAL A 33 3.56 3.81 -1.34
C VAL A 33 3.54 4.60 -0.04
N SER A 34 2.43 4.55 0.66
CA SER A 34 2.24 5.27 1.90
C SER A 34 1.51 4.37 2.89
N SER A 35 2.07 4.17 4.06
CA SER A 35 1.46 3.35 5.09
C SER A 35 1.07 4.21 6.28
N SER A 36 0.01 3.84 6.97
CA SER A 36 -0.44 4.54 8.17
C SER A 36 -0.76 3.52 9.25
N HIS A 37 0.02 3.51 10.32
CA HIS A 37 -0.20 2.57 11.41
C HIS A 37 -1.46 2.94 12.21
N SER A 38 -1.79 4.22 12.29
CA SER A 38 -2.99 4.62 13.03
C SER A 38 -4.26 4.20 12.32
N LYS A 39 -4.23 4.08 11.00
CA LYS A 39 -5.37 3.65 10.23
C LYS A 39 -5.28 2.17 9.84
N GLY A 40 -4.14 1.56 10.06
CA GLY A 40 -3.94 0.16 9.73
C GLY A 40 -4.01 -0.13 8.25
N ARG A 41 -3.49 0.76 7.41
CA ARG A 41 -3.58 0.55 5.97
C ARG A 41 -2.35 1.06 5.22
N CYS A 42 -2.18 0.54 4.02
CA CYS A 42 -1.12 0.95 3.11
C CYS A 42 -1.76 1.29 1.78
N VAL A 43 -1.43 2.44 1.23
CA VAL A 43 -1.96 2.89 -0.07
C VAL A 43 -0.80 2.87 -1.06
N ILE A 44 -1.01 2.20 -2.20
CA ILE A 44 0.03 2.01 -3.20
C ILE A 44 -0.46 2.55 -4.53
N LEU A 45 0.35 3.40 -5.16
CA LEU A 45 0.06 3.90 -6.50
C LEU A 45 1.02 3.23 -7.48
N SER A 46 0.48 2.64 -8.54
CA SER A 46 1.29 1.99 -9.55
C SER A 46 0.64 2.19 -10.92
N GLU A 47 1.41 2.05 -11.98
CA GLU A 47 0.86 2.22 -13.32
C GLU A 47 -0.03 1.04 -13.68
N GLU A 48 0.31 -0.13 -13.21
CA GLU A 48 -0.46 -1.33 -13.50
C GLU A 48 -0.98 -1.93 -12.22
N PRO A 49 -2.07 -2.67 -12.26
CA PRO A 49 -2.60 -3.30 -11.06
C PRO A 49 -1.60 -4.28 -10.46
N ILE A 50 -1.57 -4.35 -9.13
CA ILE A 50 -0.69 -5.26 -8.43
C ILE A 50 -1.45 -6.55 -8.17
N ASP A 51 -0.77 -7.69 -8.35
CA ASP A 51 -1.37 -8.98 -8.08
C ASP A 51 -1.64 -9.09 -6.58
N GLU A 52 -2.90 -9.24 -6.21
CA GLU A 52 -3.31 -9.29 -4.82
C GLU A 52 -2.65 -10.46 -4.08
N SER A 53 -2.58 -11.62 -4.71
CA SER A 53 -1.98 -12.79 -4.06
C SER A 53 -0.52 -12.56 -3.76
N ALA A 54 0.22 -11.99 -4.69
CA ALA A 54 1.63 -11.69 -4.48
C ALA A 54 1.81 -10.63 -3.40
N LEU A 55 0.93 -9.63 -3.37
CA LEU A 55 1.00 -8.57 -2.38
C LEU A 55 0.73 -9.12 -0.99
N ARG A 56 -0.28 -9.96 -0.84
CA ARG A 56 -0.57 -10.58 0.45
C ARG A 56 0.59 -11.42 0.91
N ALA A 57 1.18 -12.21 0.02
CA ALA A 57 2.30 -13.07 0.38
C ALA A 57 3.51 -12.25 0.83
N ALA A 58 3.81 -11.17 0.12
CA ALA A 58 4.96 -10.33 0.45
C ALA A 58 4.80 -9.68 1.82
N ILE A 59 3.61 -9.17 2.12
CA ILE A 59 3.37 -8.50 3.39
C ILE A 59 3.28 -9.54 4.52
N ASN A 60 2.61 -10.66 4.30
CA ASN A 60 2.49 -11.66 5.33
C ASN A 60 3.85 -12.26 5.69
N ALA A 61 4.77 -12.32 4.75
CA ALA A 61 6.12 -12.84 5.00
C ALA A 61 6.89 -11.99 6.00
N THR A 62 6.48 -10.73 6.21
CA THR A 62 7.15 -9.87 7.18
C THR A 62 6.58 -10.03 8.59
N GLY A 63 5.53 -10.82 8.76
CA GLY A 63 4.91 -11.01 10.07
C GLY A 63 3.63 -10.23 10.26
N TYR A 64 3.22 -9.39 9.31
CA TYR A 64 1.97 -8.66 9.41
C TYR A 64 0.88 -9.43 8.69
N GLU A 65 -0.36 -9.18 9.06
CA GLU A 65 -1.48 -9.89 8.46
C GLU A 65 -2.27 -8.95 7.56
N VAL A 66 -2.49 -9.34 6.32
CA VAL A 66 -3.31 -8.55 5.40
C VAL A 66 -4.76 -8.90 5.65
N LYS A 67 -5.56 -7.90 6.00
CA LYS A 67 -6.98 -8.11 6.27
C LYS A 67 -7.81 -7.99 5.00
N ASP A 68 -7.48 -7.06 4.14
CA ASP A 68 -8.26 -6.80 2.94
C ASP A 68 -7.42 -6.07 1.92
N VAL A 69 -7.71 -6.26 0.64
CA VAL A 69 -7.03 -5.56 -0.44
C VAL A 69 -8.09 -5.05 -1.40
N THR A 70 -8.07 -3.76 -1.69
CA THR A 70 -8.99 -3.14 -2.62
C THR A 70 -8.17 -2.39 -3.66
N SER A 71 -8.47 -2.57 -4.93
CA SER A 71 -7.76 -1.81 -5.95
C SER A 71 -8.74 -1.20 -6.95
N GLY A 72 -8.38 -0.09 -7.52
CA GLY A 72 -9.20 0.63 -8.48
C GLY A 72 -8.42 1.75 -9.11
N PRO A 73 -9.07 2.57 -9.93
CA PRO A 73 -8.39 3.69 -10.58
C PRO A 73 -8.00 4.73 -9.54
N ALA A 74 -6.79 5.25 -9.66
CA ALA A 74 -6.33 6.29 -8.78
C ALA A 74 -7.06 7.59 -9.07
N PRO A 75 -7.36 8.39 -8.04
CA PRO A 75 -8.02 9.66 -8.28
C PRO A 75 -7.07 10.60 -9.01
N GLU A 76 -7.59 11.20 -10.09
CA GLU A 76 -6.76 12.01 -10.86
C GLU A 76 -6.52 13.34 -10.27
N LYS A 77 -7.40 13.86 -9.47
CA LYS A 77 -7.25 15.15 -8.95
C LYS A 77 -6.30 15.16 -7.83
N HIS A 78 -5.72 14.16 -7.54
CA HIS A 78 -4.87 14.16 -6.59
C HIS A 78 -3.88 15.11 -6.72
N GLY A 79 -3.83 15.52 -7.01
CA GLY A 79 -3.02 16.29 -7.28
C GLY A 79 -3.44 17.49 -7.54
N LEU A 80 -3.97 17.95 -7.76
CA LEU A 80 -4.35 19.06 -8.14
C LEU A 80 -4.81 19.94 -7.28
N PHE A 81 -5.00 19.61 -6.93
CA PHE A 81 -5.21 20.19 -6.32
C PHE A 81 -5.13 20.60 -5.70
N GLY A 82 -5.43 20.37 -5.82
CA GLY A 82 -5.38 20.54 -5.18
C GLY A 82 -5.48 21.20 -4.73
N ARG A 83 -5.73 21.31 -4.78
CA ARG A 83 -5.89 21.80 -4.44
C ARG A 83 -6.09 22.24 -3.86
N ARG A 84 -6.42 22.35 -3.94
CA ARG A 84 -6.66 22.61 -3.58
C ARG A 84 -6.68 22.96 -3.21
#